data_41231d7f9769927fe5faea19fc27aab5
#
_entry.id   41231d7f9769927fe5faea19fc27aab5
#
_cell.length_a   1.000
_cell.length_b   1.000
_cell.length_c   1.000
_cell.angle_alpha   90.00
_cell.angle_beta   90.00
_cell.angle_gamma   90.00
#
_symmetry.space_group_name_H-M   'P 1'
#
loop_
_entity.id
_entity.type
_entity.pdbx_description
1 polymer ?
#
loop_
_entity_poly.entity_id
_entity_poly.type
_entity_poly.pdbx_seq_one_letter_code
_entity_poly.pdbx_strand_id
1 'polypeptide(L)'
;LFKTKLFNTFNLSFLILIVLTLFVAGCQSEDTATGEEEDQEINYSEEVNYTIIGIEPGAVITVTTEKAIDEYESLQGWKLEQSSTTAMTAALDDAIEKEEPIIITGWNPHWIFAKYPDLKYLDDPDNVYGEKEVIKTLARIGLKEDMPNAYKLIDQFQWDIEDMEGIMYETHQTGDELKDAAKRWVEDNPDKVAGWTEGVEETDGKSIELTSTQWDSELSATYVVAEVLEEYGYDVTVTPVDLAIVYESIANGDADATLAVWMPITTKAFYDKHEGGFDDLGENLTGAKIGLVVPEYMDIDSIEDLEPAK
;
A
#
# COMPACT_ATOMS: atom_id res chain seq x y z
N LEU A 1 -31.65 -34.88 50.80
CA LEU A 1 -31.94 -34.15 52.06
C LEU A 1 -31.83 -32.65 51.76
N PHE A 2 -32.96 -31.95 51.56
CA PHE A 2 -33.59 -30.94 52.42
C PHE A 2 -32.73 -29.66 52.59
N LYS A 3 -33.18 -28.41 52.36
CA LYS A 3 -34.48 -27.73 52.38
C LYS A 3 -34.35 -26.38 51.70
N THR A 4 -35.18 -26.00 50.79
CA THR A 4 -36.10 -24.86 50.69
C THR A 4 -36.18 -23.84 51.82
N LYS A 5 -36.24 -22.53 51.42
CA LYS A 5 -37.19 -21.51 51.82
C LYS A 5 -36.69 -20.17 51.19
N LEU A 6 -37.36 -19.48 50.31
CA LEU A 6 -38.69 -18.84 50.22
C LEU A 6 -38.85 -17.58 51.09
N PHE A 7 -39.25 -16.48 50.37
CA PHE A 7 -39.98 -15.28 50.78
C PHE A 7 -39.20 -14.19 51.54
N ASN A 8 -39.25 -12.92 51.14
CA ASN A 8 -40.43 -12.10 51.17
C ASN A 8 -40.25 -10.78 50.39
N THR A 9 -41.26 -10.43 49.66
CA THR A 9 -41.66 -9.13 49.10
C THR A 9 -42.16 -8.17 50.19
N PHE A 10 -41.91 -6.89 50.10
CA PHE A 10 -42.80 -5.81 50.59
C PHE A 10 -42.33 -4.51 49.94
N ASN A 11 -43.02 -4.02 49.00
CA ASN A 11 -44.09 -3.03 48.83
C ASN A 11 -43.95 -1.76 49.61
N LEU A 12 -44.02 -0.68 48.87
CA LEU A 12 -45.07 0.31 48.75
C LEU A 12 -44.76 1.73 49.28
N SER A 13 -44.73 2.62 48.31
CA SER A 13 -45.60 3.84 48.25
C SER A 13 -45.30 5.09 49.07
N PHE A 14 -45.33 6.17 48.33
CA PHE A 14 -45.97 7.47 48.65
C PHE A 14 -45.23 8.44 49.60
N LEU A 15 -44.73 9.55 49.08
CA LEU A 15 -45.35 10.85 49.37
C LEU A 15 -44.87 11.95 48.42
N ILE A 16 -45.84 12.50 47.70
CA ILE A 16 -45.84 13.78 47.00
C ILE A 16 -45.85 14.88 48.05
N LEU A 17 -44.98 15.89 47.96
CA LEU A 17 -45.22 17.18 48.58
C LEU A 17 -44.86 18.31 47.61
N ILE A 18 -45.96 18.91 47.07
CA ILE A 18 -45.97 20.17 46.35
C ILE A 18 -45.84 21.29 47.38
N VAL A 19 -44.83 22.17 47.15
CA VAL A 19 -44.92 23.54 47.74
C VAL A 19 -44.67 24.54 46.65
N LEU A 20 -45.76 25.20 46.30
CA LEU A 20 -45.82 26.32 45.40
C LEU A 20 -45.55 27.56 46.26
N THR A 21 -44.60 28.42 45.95
CA THR A 21 -44.61 29.82 46.36
C THR A 21 -44.05 30.74 45.29
N LEU A 22 -44.83 31.72 45.04
CA LEU A 22 -44.88 32.74 44.01
C LEU A 22 -43.81 33.84 44.12
N PHE A 23 -43.44 34.36 42.95
CA PHE A 23 -43.15 35.73 42.55
C PHE A 23 -42.05 36.53 43.28
N VAL A 24 -41.04 36.93 42.49
CA VAL A 24 -40.80 38.36 42.22
C VAL A 24 -40.25 38.51 40.80
N ALA A 25 -40.87 39.36 40.02
CA ALA A 25 -40.44 39.83 38.73
C ALA A 25 -39.23 40.75 38.86
N GLY A 26 -38.22 40.51 38.01
CA GLY A 26 -37.12 41.42 37.74
C GLY A 26 -36.73 41.25 36.28
N CYS A 27 -37.15 42.18 35.44
CA CYS A 27 -36.63 42.33 34.09
C CYS A 27 -35.15 42.65 34.13
N GLN A 28 -34.34 41.99 33.35
CA GLN A 28 -33.42 42.66 32.42
C GLN A 28 -32.51 41.67 31.70
N SER A 29 -32.42 41.89 30.38
CA SER A 29 -31.42 41.42 29.42
C SER A 29 -31.50 39.96 28.95
N GLU A 30 -32.06 39.79 27.80
CA GLU A 30 -31.75 38.75 26.84
C GLU A 30 -30.27 38.83 26.52
N ASP A 31 -29.48 37.93 27.09
CA ASP A 31 -28.29 37.42 26.45
C ASP A 31 -28.63 36.00 26.01
N THR A 32 -29.05 35.90 24.78
CA THR A 32 -29.00 34.67 23.99
C THR A 32 -27.55 34.27 23.88
N ALA A 33 -27.03 33.52 24.85
CA ALA A 33 -25.86 32.69 24.61
C ALA A 33 -26.31 31.59 23.64
N THR A 34 -26.26 31.89 22.37
CA THR A 34 -26.02 30.87 21.36
C THR A 34 -24.64 30.31 21.70
N GLY A 35 -24.65 29.18 22.38
CA GLY A 35 -23.47 28.32 22.38
C GLY A 35 -23.24 27.93 20.94
N GLU A 36 -22.42 28.66 20.26
CA GLU A 36 -21.63 28.14 19.18
C GLU A 36 -20.78 27.05 19.85
N GLU A 37 -21.14 25.78 19.65
CA GLU A 37 -20.17 24.71 19.76
C GLU A 37 -19.08 25.11 18.72
N GLU A 38 -18.00 25.70 19.20
CA GLU A 38 -16.78 25.78 18.43
C GLU A 38 -16.45 24.32 18.11
N ASP A 39 -16.67 23.91 16.87
CA ASP A 39 -16.04 22.71 16.31
C ASP A 39 -14.54 22.89 16.58
N GLN A 40 -14.04 22.25 17.63
CA GLN A 40 -12.62 22.23 17.89
C GLN A 40 -12.02 21.44 16.73
N GLU A 41 -11.34 22.13 15.86
CA GLU A 41 -10.56 21.55 14.79
C GLU A 41 -9.61 20.51 15.42
N ILE A 42 -9.70 19.26 14.98
CA ILE A 42 -8.90 18.16 15.55
C ILE A 42 -7.45 18.40 15.14
N ASN A 43 -6.57 18.51 16.11
CA ASN A 43 -5.14 18.55 15.86
C ASN A 43 -4.59 17.12 15.67
N TYR A 44 -4.64 16.63 14.45
CA TYR A 44 -4.17 15.28 14.12
C TYR A 44 -2.70 15.04 14.49
N SER A 45 -1.86 16.07 14.47
CA SER A 45 -0.43 15.96 14.87
C SER A 45 -0.28 15.58 16.33
N GLU A 46 -1.10 16.16 17.23
CA GLU A 46 -1.13 15.78 18.64
C GLU A 46 -1.76 14.40 18.85
N GLU A 47 -2.84 14.07 18.14
CA GLU A 47 -3.55 12.79 18.25
C GLU A 47 -2.63 11.60 17.85
N VAL A 48 -1.83 11.72 16.79
CA VAL A 48 -0.84 10.71 16.41
C VAL A 48 0.47 10.83 17.20
N ASN A 49 0.52 11.70 18.23
CA ASN A 49 1.71 11.92 19.06
C ASN A 49 2.97 12.24 18.24
N TYR A 50 2.82 13.03 17.16
CA TYR A 50 3.90 13.43 16.25
C TYR A 50 4.70 12.25 15.72
N THR A 51 3.99 11.17 15.35
CA THR A 51 4.64 9.92 14.94
C THR A 51 4.10 9.44 13.60
N ILE A 52 4.99 9.12 12.69
CA ILE A 52 4.71 8.41 11.44
C ILE A 52 5.09 6.94 11.64
N ILE A 53 4.20 6.02 11.33
CA ILE A 53 4.48 4.59 11.38
C ILE A 53 5.08 4.16 10.05
N GLY A 54 6.32 3.70 10.10
CA GLY A 54 7.09 3.29 8.92
C GLY A 54 7.36 1.79 8.88
N ILE A 55 8.17 1.41 7.90
CA ILE A 55 8.60 0.05 7.67
C ILE A 55 10.07 -0.15 8.07
N GLU A 56 10.71 -1.20 7.55
CA GLU A 56 12.07 -1.59 7.92
C GLU A 56 13.11 -0.49 7.58
N PRO A 57 14.16 -0.38 8.38
CA PRO A 57 15.28 0.52 8.11
C PRO A 57 15.95 0.21 6.77
N GLY A 58 16.28 1.26 6.02
CA GLY A 58 16.97 1.15 4.73
C GLY A 58 16.05 0.96 3.52
N ALA A 59 14.75 0.75 3.71
CA ALA A 59 13.80 0.90 2.62
C ALA A 59 13.83 2.34 2.07
N VAL A 60 13.68 2.52 0.76
CA VAL A 60 13.74 3.86 0.13
C VAL A 60 12.72 4.80 0.75
N ILE A 61 11.49 4.34 0.97
CA ILE A 61 10.45 5.15 1.60
C ILE A 61 10.82 5.56 3.04
N THR A 62 11.47 4.69 3.80
CA THR A 62 11.94 4.99 5.16
C THR A 62 12.98 6.12 5.13
N VAL A 63 14.00 6.00 4.26
CA VAL A 63 15.04 7.03 4.09
C VAL A 63 14.45 8.35 3.58
N THR A 64 13.48 8.26 2.65
CA THR A 64 12.81 9.45 2.11
C THR A 64 11.94 10.13 3.17
N THR A 65 11.28 9.36 4.05
CA THR A 65 10.49 9.92 5.16
C THR A 65 11.39 10.59 6.20
N GLU A 66 12.56 10.02 6.51
CA GLU A 66 13.55 10.70 7.36
C GLU A 66 13.95 12.06 6.76
N LYS A 67 14.17 12.10 5.45
CA LYS A 67 14.47 13.34 4.73
C LYS A 67 13.28 14.32 4.79
N ALA A 68 12.04 13.85 4.62
CA ALA A 68 10.85 14.70 4.72
C ALA A 68 10.71 15.33 6.12
N ILE A 69 11.00 14.58 7.19
CA ILE A 69 11.02 15.09 8.57
C ILE A 69 12.07 16.20 8.76
N ASP A 70 13.20 16.11 8.06
CA ASP A 70 14.26 17.13 8.13
C ASP A 70 13.93 18.36 7.29
N GLU A 71 13.20 18.24 6.17
CA GLU A 71 12.95 19.32 5.21
C GLU A 71 11.65 20.09 5.47
N TYR A 72 10.56 19.42 5.89
CA TYR A 72 9.28 20.08 6.18
C TYR A 72 9.25 20.76 7.56
N GLU A 73 8.91 22.04 7.60
CA GLU A 73 8.73 22.77 8.88
C GLU A 73 7.61 22.15 9.73
N SER A 74 6.53 21.66 9.10
CA SER A 74 5.39 21.00 9.72
C SER A 74 5.76 19.68 10.40
N LEU A 75 6.83 19.01 9.96
CA LEU A 75 7.32 17.74 10.50
C LEU A 75 8.49 17.91 11.50
N GLN A 76 8.85 19.14 11.87
CA GLN A 76 9.93 19.34 12.85
C GLN A 76 9.61 18.68 14.19
N GLY A 77 10.56 17.86 14.67
CA GLY A 77 10.43 17.13 15.93
C GLY A 77 9.58 15.87 15.88
N TRP A 78 9.01 15.53 14.71
CA TRP A 78 8.31 14.28 14.50
C TRP A 78 9.23 13.08 14.57
N LYS A 79 8.66 11.91 14.78
CA LYS A 79 9.37 10.63 14.85
C LYS A 79 8.89 9.72 13.72
N LEU A 80 9.81 9.02 13.10
CA LEU A 80 9.51 7.87 12.27
C LEU A 80 9.70 6.61 13.14
N GLU A 81 8.61 5.94 13.46
CA GLU A 81 8.64 4.64 14.10
C GLU A 81 8.92 3.56 13.05
N GLN A 82 10.17 3.15 12.97
CA GLN A 82 10.61 2.11 12.04
C GLN A 82 10.22 0.74 12.57
N SER A 83 9.51 -0.04 11.75
CA SER A 83 9.03 -1.36 12.13
C SER A 83 9.22 -2.36 10.98
N SER A 84 8.31 -3.28 10.76
CA SER A 84 8.21 -4.08 9.54
C SER A 84 6.94 -3.71 8.78
N THR A 85 6.89 -4.02 7.49
CA THR A 85 5.66 -3.88 6.69
C THR A 85 4.46 -4.53 7.38
N THR A 86 4.61 -5.74 7.92
CA THR A 86 3.55 -6.44 8.67
C THR A 86 3.12 -5.68 9.93
N ALA A 87 4.05 -5.08 10.67
CA ALA A 87 3.70 -4.33 11.88
C ALA A 87 3.01 -3.01 11.54
N MET A 88 3.47 -2.31 10.51
CA MET A 88 2.83 -1.08 10.00
C MET A 88 1.40 -1.36 9.53
N THR A 89 1.17 -2.40 8.73
CA THR A 89 -0.18 -2.76 8.25
C THR A 89 -1.10 -3.22 9.38
N ALA A 90 -0.58 -3.90 10.40
CA ALA A 90 -1.35 -4.26 11.60
C ALA A 90 -1.75 -3.03 12.43
N ALA A 91 -0.87 -2.02 12.53
CA ALA A 91 -1.20 -0.75 13.17
C ALA A 91 -2.28 0.02 12.39
N LEU A 92 -2.20 0.01 11.05
CA LEU A 92 -3.24 0.59 10.19
C LEU A 92 -4.59 -0.11 10.38
N ASP A 93 -4.61 -1.45 10.39
CA ASP A 93 -5.82 -2.23 10.62
C ASP A 93 -6.49 -1.86 11.96
N ASP A 94 -5.70 -1.81 13.02
CA ASP A 94 -6.18 -1.47 14.38
C ASP A 94 -6.72 -0.03 14.48
N ALA A 95 -6.04 0.92 13.84
CA ALA A 95 -6.48 2.31 13.80
C ALA A 95 -7.79 2.50 13.01
N ILE A 96 -7.89 1.89 11.83
CA ILE A 96 -9.12 1.97 11.00
C ILE A 96 -10.31 1.32 11.73
N GLU A 97 -10.11 0.15 12.38
CA GLU A 97 -11.18 -0.52 13.13
C GLU A 97 -11.74 0.36 14.26
N LYS A 98 -10.91 1.23 14.84
CA LYS A 98 -11.27 2.11 15.96
C LYS A 98 -11.61 3.54 15.53
N GLU A 99 -11.49 3.85 14.24
CA GLU A 99 -11.56 5.21 13.70
C GLU A 99 -10.56 6.18 14.40
N GLU A 100 -9.37 5.66 14.78
CA GLU A 100 -8.29 6.44 15.38
C GLU A 100 -7.39 7.05 14.30
N PRO A 101 -6.87 8.28 14.48
CA PRO A 101 -5.92 8.87 13.55
C PRO A 101 -4.62 8.07 13.45
N ILE A 102 -4.13 7.93 12.23
CA ILE A 102 -2.83 7.30 11.95
C ILE A 102 -2.20 7.89 10.68
N ILE A 103 -0.90 8.04 10.70
CA ILE A 103 -0.10 8.40 9.51
C ILE A 103 0.92 7.28 9.30
N ILE A 104 0.89 6.69 8.11
CA ILE A 104 1.82 5.63 7.73
C ILE A 104 2.67 6.04 6.54
N THR A 105 3.80 5.35 6.35
CA THR A 105 4.47 5.33 5.06
C THR A 105 3.71 4.39 4.13
N GLY A 106 3.38 4.83 2.91
CA GLY A 106 2.62 4.02 1.96
C GLY A 106 3.18 4.08 0.55
N TRP A 107 2.93 3.04 -0.21
CA TRP A 107 3.29 2.97 -1.64
C TRP A 107 2.22 2.24 -2.44
N ASN A 108 2.01 2.65 -3.70
CA ASN A 108 1.21 1.94 -4.69
C ASN A 108 2.14 1.33 -5.76
N PRO A 109 1.87 0.08 -6.19
CA PRO A 109 0.80 -0.83 -5.73
C PRO A 109 1.08 -1.47 -4.36
N HIS A 110 0.04 -1.57 -3.53
CA HIS A 110 0.05 -2.32 -2.26
C HIS A 110 -1.37 -2.77 -1.91
N TRP A 111 -1.54 -3.98 -1.36
CA TRP A 111 -2.85 -4.57 -1.05
C TRP A 111 -3.72 -3.73 -0.08
N ILE A 112 -3.12 -2.83 0.72
CA ILE A 112 -3.88 -1.99 1.64
C ILE A 112 -4.87 -1.07 0.92
N PHE A 113 -4.57 -0.63 -0.31
CA PHE A 113 -5.48 0.22 -1.09
C PHE A 113 -6.66 -0.57 -1.66
N ALA A 114 -6.49 -1.85 -1.97
CA ALA A 114 -7.61 -2.72 -2.31
C ALA A 114 -8.49 -3.04 -1.09
N LYS A 115 -7.88 -3.17 0.10
CA LYS A 115 -8.59 -3.40 1.36
C LYS A 115 -9.30 -2.15 1.88
N TYR A 116 -8.65 -1.02 1.78
CA TYR A 116 -9.08 0.27 2.30
C TYR A 116 -9.09 1.32 1.19
N PRO A 117 -10.12 1.35 0.34
CA PRO A 117 -10.19 2.30 -0.78
C PRO A 117 -10.30 3.77 -0.34
N ASP A 118 -10.63 4.00 0.94
CA ASP A 118 -10.71 5.33 1.56
C ASP A 118 -9.37 5.77 2.19
N LEU A 119 -8.24 5.18 1.77
CA LEU A 119 -6.91 5.70 2.10
C LEU A 119 -6.52 6.78 1.09
N LYS A 120 -5.92 7.86 1.58
CA LYS A 120 -5.38 8.93 0.74
C LYS A 120 -3.93 9.25 1.07
N TYR A 121 -3.20 9.70 0.06
CA TYR A 121 -1.87 10.28 0.24
C TYR A 121 -2.00 11.74 0.64
N LEU A 122 -1.14 12.18 1.56
CA LEU A 122 -0.94 13.62 1.77
C LEU A 122 -0.16 14.19 0.57
N ASP A 123 -0.55 15.38 0.15
CA ASP A 123 0.18 16.14 -0.86
C ASP A 123 1.59 16.47 -0.34
N ASP A 124 2.56 16.39 -1.23
CA ASP A 124 3.99 16.62 -1.01
C ASP A 124 4.44 17.85 -1.83
N PRO A 125 4.15 19.09 -1.40
CA PRO A 125 4.43 20.29 -2.19
C PRO A 125 5.90 20.52 -2.50
N ASP A 126 6.79 20.10 -1.59
CA ASP A 126 8.24 20.22 -1.78
C ASP A 126 8.83 19.07 -2.62
N ASN A 127 7.98 18.13 -3.04
CA ASN A 127 8.33 16.97 -3.88
C ASN A 127 9.48 16.13 -3.28
N VAL A 128 9.47 15.92 -1.96
CA VAL A 128 10.50 15.16 -1.25
C VAL A 128 10.41 13.68 -1.59
N TYR A 129 9.16 13.17 -1.75
CA TYR A 129 8.90 11.79 -2.16
C TYR A 129 9.05 11.57 -3.65
N GLY A 130 9.15 12.65 -4.44
CA GLY A 130 9.34 12.62 -5.87
C GLY A 130 8.05 12.43 -6.67
N GLU A 131 8.22 12.43 -7.99
CA GLU A 131 7.11 12.22 -8.92
C GLU A 131 6.64 10.76 -8.92
N LYS A 132 5.47 10.51 -9.56
CA LYS A 132 5.01 9.14 -9.79
C LYS A 132 6.05 8.33 -10.56
N GLU A 133 6.19 7.09 -10.15
CA GLU A 133 7.06 6.13 -10.81
C GLU A 133 6.29 5.26 -11.81
N VAL A 134 7.03 4.64 -12.69
CA VAL A 134 6.58 3.57 -13.56
C VAL A 134 7.31 2.29 -13.19
N ILE A 135 6.69 1.16 -13.40
CA ILE A 135 7.35 -0.14 -13.31
C ILE A 135 7.67 -0.60 -14.73
N LYS A 136 8.92 -1.02 -14.94
CA LYS A 136 9.43 -1.43 -16.24
C LYS A 136 9.80 -2.90 -16.27
N THR A 137 9.86 -3.40 -17.47
CA THR A 137 10.37 -4.74 -17.79
C THR A 137 11.77 -4.63 -18.36
N LEU A 138 12.70 -5.43 -17.85
CA LEU A 138 14.03 -5.61 -18.43
C LEU A 138 14.21 -7.06 -18.85
N ALA A 139 14.90 -7.26 -19.98
CA ALA A 139 15.31 -8.55 -20.48
C ALA A 139 16.85 -8.60 -20.69
N ARG A 140 17.45 -9.77 -20.52
CA ARG A 140 18.86 -9.93 -20.87
C ARG A 140 19.11 -9.68 -22.34
N ILE A 141 20.29 -9.18 -22.66
CA ILE A 141 20.74 -9.07 -24.05
C ILE A 141 20.70 -10.46 -24.73
N GLY A 142 20.18 -10.52 -25.95
CA GLY A 142 20.08 -11.73 -26.76
C GLY A 142 18.84 -12.59 -26.49
N LEU A 143 17.97 -12.24 -25.55
CA LEU A 143 16.70 -12.97 -25.30
C LEU A 143 15.82 -12.99 -26.57
N LYS A 144 15.78 -11.88 -27.29
CA LYS A 144 15.00 -11.75 -28.52
C LYS A 144 15.41 -12.74 -29.61
N GLU A 145 16.67 -12.99 -29.72
CA GLU A 145 17.25 -13.95 -30.68
C GLU A 145 17.04 -15.40 -30.23
N ASP A 146 17.20 -15.66 -28.93
CA ASP A 146 17.13 -17.00 -28.37
C ASP A 146 15.68 -17.49 -28.19
N MET A 147 14.82 -16.61 -27.73
CA MET A 147 13.41 -16.90 -27.37
C MET A 147 12.47 -15.78 -27.83
N PRO A 148 12.29 -15.58 -29.16
CA PRO A 148 11.53 -14.44 -29.70
C PRO A 148 10.08 -14.39 -29.27
N ASN A 149 9.43 -15.53 -28.99
CA ASN A 149 8.05 -15.56 -28.51
C ASN A 149 7.93 -15.20 -27.02
N ALA A 150 8.86 -15.64 -26.16
CA ALA A 150 8.93 -15.19 -24.77
C ALA A 150 9.22 -13.70 -24.69
N TYR A 151 10.23 -13.23 -25.44
CA TYR A 151 10.55 -11.81 -25.52
C TYR A 151 9.31 -10.97 -25.92
N LYS A 152 8.58 -11.42 -26.96
CA LYS A 152 7.39 -10.73 -27.43
C LYS A 152 6.28 -10.69 -26.39
N LEU A 153 6.02 -11.79 -25.69
CA LEU A 153 5.02 -11.85 -24.62
C LEU A 153 5.38 -10.88 -23.48
N ILE A 154 6.64 -10.92 -23.04
CA ILE A 154 7.15 -10.06 -21.95
C ILE A 154 7.14 -8.58 -22.36
N ASP A 155 7.45 -8.26 -23.61
CA ASP A 155 7.41 -6.89 -24.17
C ASP A 155 5.98 -6.34 -24.29
N GLN A 156 5.00 -7.22 -24.52
CA GLN A 156 3.58 -6.86 -24.62
C GLN A 156 2.87 -6.79 -23.27
N PHE A 157 3.50 -7.25 -22.18
CA PHE A 157 2.91 -7.27 -20.85
C PHE A 157 2.68 -5.85 -20.33
N GLN A 158 1.44 -5.51 -20.07
CA GLN A 158 1.00 -4.27 -19.45
C GLN A 158 -0.25 -4.51 -18.63
N TRP A 159 -0.34 -3.94 -17.46
CA TRP A 159 -1.50 -4.08 -16.58
C TRP A 159 -1.72 -2.85 -15.70
N ASP A 160 -2.80 -2.85 -14.94
CA ASP A 160 -3.21 -1.73 -14.11
C ASP A 160 -2.81 -1.98 -12.64
N ILE A 161 -2.70 -0.90 -11.85
CA ILE A 161 -2.40 -0.95 -10.41
C ILE A 161 -3.41 -1.85 -9.68
N GLU A 162 -4.69 -1.70 -10.01
CA GLU A 162 -5.81 -2.44 -9.40
C GLU A 162 -5.71 -3.94 -9.63
N ASP A 163 -5.15 -4.40 -10.73
CA ASP A 163 -4.90 -5.82 -11.01
C ASP A 163 -3.89 -6.39 -10.02
N MET A 164 -2.77 -5.71 -9.85
CA MET A 164 -1.71 -6.10 -8.93
C MET A 164 -2.18 -6.08 -7.47
N GLU A 165 -2.86 -5.00 -7.07
CA GLU A 165 -3.39 -4.83 -5.72
C GLU A 165 -4.45 -5.89 -5.41
N GLY A 166 -5.29 -6.25 -6.38
CA GLY A 166 -6.29 -7.31 -6.27
C GLY A 166 -5.69 -8.68 -5.97
N ILE A 167 -4.63 -9.08 -6.69
CA ILE A 167 -3.91 -10.35 -6.47
C ILE A 167 -3.29 -10.37 -5.07
N MET A 168 -2.59 -9.31 -4.67
CA MET A 168 -1.99 -9.20 -3.35
C MET A 168 -3.04 -9.24 -2.24
N TYR A 169 -4.19 -8.58 -2.44
CA TYR A 169 -5.27 -8.57 -1.46
C TYR A 169 -5.95 -9.94 -1.34
N GLU A 170 -6.19 -10.65 -2.44
CA GLU A 170 -6.70 -12.02 -2.41
C GLU A 170 -5.78 -12.94 -1.60
N THR A 171 -4.48 -12.88 -1.85
CA THR A 171 -3.46 -13.61 -1.09
C THR A 171 -3.51 -13.27 0.40
N HIS A 172 -3.63 -11.99 0.74
CA HIS A 172 -3.76 -11.56 2.14
C HIS A 172 -5.03 -12.08 2.81
N GLN A 173 -6.16 -12.15 2.07
CA GLN A 173 -7.44 -12.64 2.60
C GLN A 173 -7.47 -14.15 2.78
N THR A 174 -6.95 -14.91 1.80
CA THR A 174 -7.08 -16.36 1.76
C THR A 174 -5.94 -17.06 2.51
N GLY A 175 -4.77 -16.43 2.58
CA GLY A 175 -3.53 -17.03 3.07
C GLY A 175 -2.93 -18.02 2.07
N ASP A 176 -3.42 -18.04 0.82
CA ASP A 176 -2.85 -18.81 -0.28
C ASP A 176 -1.48 -18.26 -0.69
N GLU A 177 -0.72 -19.05 -1.44
CA GLU A 177 0.50 -18.55 -2.05
C GLU A 177 0.17 -17.59 -3.21
N LEU A 178 1.03 -16.58 -3.40
CA LEU A 178 0.86 -15.55 -4.42
C LEU A 178 0.80 -16.15 -5.84
N LYS A 179 1.55 -17.23 -6.09
CA LYS A 179 1.50 -17.99 -7.34
C LYS A 179 0.09 -18.51 -7.64
N ASP A 180 -0.63 -19.03 -6.64
CA ASP A 180 -1.96 -19.56 -6.83
C ASP A 180 -2.99 -18.47 -7.11
N ALA A 181 -2.86 -17.29 -6.47
CA ALA A 181 -3.68 -16.12 -6.75
C ALA A 181 -3.41 -15.57 -8.16
N ALA A 182 -2.14 -15.48 -8.56
CA ALA A 182 -1.75 -15.07 -9.91
C ALA A 182 -2.35 -15.99 -10.99
N LYS A 183 -2.32 -17.31 -10.76
CA LYS A 183 -2.95 -18.28 -11.66
C LYS A 183 -4.46 -18.05 -11.82
N ARG A 184 -5.18 -17.87 -10.72
CA ARG A 184 -6.63 -17.58 -10.77
C ARG A 184 -6.90 -16.27 -11.52
N TRP A 185 -6.07 -15.25 -11.27
CA TRP A 185 -6.20 -13.98 -11.97
C TRP A 185 -6.04 -14.15 -13.50
N VAL A 186 -5.06 -14.93 -13.96
CA VAL A 186 -4.84 -15.23 -15.38
C VAL A 186 -6.07 -15.94 -15.99
N GLU A 187 -6.60 -16.96 -15.29
CA GLU A 187 -7.80 -17.69 -15.70
C GLU A 187 -9.04 -16.79 -15.79
N ASP A 188 -9.17 -15.80 -14.91
CA ASP A 188 -10.32 -14.88 -14.81
C ASP A 188 -10.20 -13.65 -15.75
N ASN A 189 -9.01 -13.38 -16.33
CA ASN A 189 -8.75 -12.21 -17.17
C ASN A 189 -8.27 -12.55 -18.60
N PRO A 190 -8.95 -13.46 -19.32
CA PRO A 190 -8.50 -13.93 -20.64
C PRO A 190 -8.36 -12.82 -21.69
N ASP A 191 -9.16 -11.76 -21.58
CA ASP A 191 -9.10 -10.64 -22.54
C ASP A 191 -7.83 -9.81 -22.39
N LYS A 192 -7.34 -9.62 -21.16
CA LYS A 192 -6.04 -8.94 -20.89
C LYS A 192 -4.89 -9.82 -21.38
N VAL A 193 -4.91 -11.10 -21.04
CA VAL A 193 -3.91 -12.09 -21.45
C VAL A 193 -3.83 -12.20 -22.98
N ALA A 194 -4.97 -12.16 -23.68
CA ALA A 194 -5.00 -12.16 -25.13
C ALA A 194 -4.26 -10.97 -25.77
N GLY A 195 -4.26 -9.81 -25.10
CA GLY A 195 -3.49 -8.63 -25.51
C GLY A 195 -1.98 -8.88 -25.47
N TRP A 196 -1.50 -9.58 -24.44
CA TRP A 196 -0.06 -9.86 -24.25
C TRP A 196 0.43 -10.99 -25.16
N THR A 197 -0.46 -11.88 -25.56
CA THR A 197 -0.15 -13.07 -26.36
C THR A 197 -0.44 -12.91 -27.85
N GLU A 198 -0.81 -11.72 -28.31
CA GLU A 198 -1.09 -11.48 -29.72
C GLU A 198 0.12 -11.81 -30.61
N GLY A 199 -0.03 -12.84 -31.47
CA GLY A 199 1.00 -13.32 -32.39
C GLY A 199 2.21 -13.95 -31.69
N VAL A 200 2.04 -14.46 -30.46
CA VAL A 200 2.97 -15.34 -29.77
C VAL A 200 2.65 -16.78 -30.18
N GLU A 201 3.68 -17.57 -30.49
CA GLU A 201 3.54 -18.99 -30.82
C GLU A 201 3.93 -19.84 -29.62
N GLU A 202 3.22 -20.96 -29.42
CA GLU A 202 3.57 -21.95 -28.40
C GLU A 202 4.95 -22.57 -28.66
N THR A 203 5.60 -23.00 -27.59
CA THR A 203 6.87 -23.74 -27.64
C THR A 203 6.72 -25.09 -26.94
N ASP A 204 7.77 -25.88 -26.87
CA ASP A 204 7.79 -27.20 -26.22
C ASP A 204 8.95 -27.29 -25.24
N GLY A 205 8.71 -26.97 -23.99
CA GLY A 205 9.63 -27.16 -22.86
C GLY A 205 10.90 -26.34 -22.90
N LYS A 206 10.89 -25.16 -23.53
CA LYS A 206 12.01 -24.21 -23.40
C LYS A 206 12.03 -23.63 -21.99
N SER A 207 13.16 -23.75 -21.31
CA SER A 207 13.34 -23.14 -19.98
C SER A 207 13.55 -21.65 -20.10
N ILE A 208 12.91 -20.90 -19.20
CA ILE A 208 13.07 -19.46 -19.02
C ILE A 208 13.16 -19.12 -17.53
N GLU A 209 14.10 -18.25 -17.17
CA GLU A 209 14.31 -17.81 -15.79
C GLU A 209 13.85 -16.36 -15.61
N LEU A 210 12.86 -16.16 -14.73
CA LEU A 210 12.42 -14.85 -14.30
C LEU A 210 12.98 -14.56 -12.91
N THR A 211 13.57 -13.38 -12.72
CA THR A 211 14.08 -12.93 -11.43
C THR A 211 13.27 -11.77 -10.90
N SER A 212 13.11 -11.69 -9.58
CA SER A 212 12.35 -10.66 -8.90
C SER A 212 12.92 -10.39 -7.52
N THR A 213 12.53 -9.30 -6.89
CA THR A 213 12.68 -9.13 -5.45
C THR A 213 11.66 -9.98 -4.69
N GLN A 214 11.73 -9.99 -3.36
CA GLN A 214 10.82 -10.79 -2.53
C GLN A 214 9.56 -10.02 -2.09
N TRP A 215 9.31 -8.83 -2.67
CA TRP A 215 8.12 -8.06 -2.38
C TRP A 215 6.90 -8.59 -3.16
N ASP A 216 5.75 -8.52 -2.53
CA ASP A 216 4.51 -9.07 -3.08
C ASP A 216 4.13 -8.42 -4.42
N SER A 217 4.37 -7.11 -4.58
CA SER A 217 4.14 -6.37 -5.83
C SER A 217 4.93 -6.96 -7.00
N GLU A 218 6.23 -7.16 -6.81
CA GLU A 218 7.12 -7.69 -7.84
C GLU A 218 6.84 -9.15 -8.14
N LEU A 219 6.57 -9.93 -7.10
CA LEU A 219 6.22 -11.34 -7.25
C LEU A 219 4.87 -11.53 -7.94
N SER A 220 3.88 -10.63 -7.72
CA SER A 220 2.60 -10.67 -8.43
C SER A 220 2.77 -10.57 -9.93
N ALA A 221 3.50 -9.56 -10.43
CA ALA A 221 3.81 -9.40 -11.84
C ALA A 221 4.56 -10.62 -12.40
N THR A 222 5.55 -11.08 -11.65
CA THR A 222 6.40 -12.19 -12.08
C THR A 222 5.62 -13.51 -12.20
N TYR A 223 4.76 -13.83 -11.22
CA TYR A 223 3.96 -15.05 -11.28
C TYR A 223 2.84 -14.99 -12.32
N VAL A 224 2.23 -13.82 -12.56
CA VAL A 224 1.25 -13.66 -13.66
C VAL A 224 1.91 -13.94 -15.01
N VAL A 225 3.06 -13.35 -15.28
CA VAL A 225 3.77 -13.58 -16.54
C VAL A 225 4.31 -15.01 -16.63
N ALA A 226 4.76 -15.58 -15.50
CA ALA A 226 5.19 -16.98 -15.45
C ALA A 226 4.06 -17.94 -15.82
N GLU A 227 2.85 -17.76 -15.28
CA GLU A 227 1.69 -18.60 -15.62
C GLU A 227 1.35 -18.52 -17.12
N VAL A 228 1.33 -17.30 -17.70
CA VAL A 228 1.06 -17.14 -19.13
C VAL A 228 2.15 -17.77 -19.98
N LEU A 229 3.43 -17.67 -19.59
CA LEU A 229 4.51 -18.36 -20.28
C LEU A 229 4.40 -19.89 -20.17
N GLU A 230 4.01 -20.43 -19.00
CA GLU A 230 3.74 -21.86 -18.79
C GLU A 230 2.59 -22.35 -19.71
N GLU A 231 1.51 -21.56 -19.87
CA GLU A 231 0.42 -21.86 -20.80
C GLU A 231 0.91 -21.92 -22.28
N TYR A 232 1.95 -21.15 -22.62
CA TYR A 232 2.57 -21.14 -23.95
C TYR A 232 3.72 -22.17 -24.07
N GLY A 233 3.85 -23.09 -23.11
CA GLY A 233 4.73 -24.27 -23.20
C GLY A 233 6.16 -24.01 -22.74
N TYR A 234 6.44 -22.93 -22.00
CA TYR A 234 7.74 -22.72 -21.36
C TYR A 234 7.84 -23.47 -20.04
N ASP A 235 9.04 -23.87 -19.66
CA ASP A 235 9.40 -24.38 -18.34
C ASP A 235 9.95 -23.18 -17.53
N VAL A 236 9.09 -22.56 -16.70
CA VAL A 236 9.40 -21.29 -16.06
C VAL A 236 9.96 -21.51 -14.66
N THR A 237 11.10 -20.90 -14.38
CA THR A 237 11.65 -20.77 -13.03
C THR A 237 11.50 -19.33 -12.56
N VAL A 238 10.96 -19.11 -11.35
CA VAL A 238 10.91 -17.81 -10.69
C VAL A 238 11.90 -17.82 -9.53
N THR A 239 12.88 -16.92 -9.56
CA THR A 239 13.96 -16.84 -8.56
C THR A 239 13.91 -15.50 -7.83
N PRO A 240 13.28 -15.43 -6.64
CA PRO A 240 13.28 -14.23 -5.79
C PRO A 240 14.64 -14.04 -5.13
N VAL A 241 15.25 -12.86 -5.33
CA VAL A 241 16.58 -12.50 -4.79
C VAL A 241 16.62 -11.05 -4.34
N ASP A 242 17.72 -10.61 -3.75
CA ASP A 242 17.92 -9.20 -3.41
C ASP A 242 18.01 -8.33 -4.67
N LEU A 243 17.55 -7.08 -4.60
CA LEU A 243 17.48 -6.13 -5.72
C LEU A 243 18.80 -6.02 -6.50
N ALA A 244 19.93 -5.96 -5.80
CA ALA A 244 21.24 -5.90 -6.46
C ALA A 244 21.53 -7.14 -7.32
N ILE A 245 21.08 -8.31 -6.88
CA ILE A 245 21.25 -9.58 -7.60
C ILE A 245 20.30 -9.65 -8.81
N VAL A 246 19.08 -9.10 -8.70
CA VAL A 246 18.15 -8.98 -9.85
C VAL A 246 18.87 -8.31 -11.02
N TYR A 247 19.43 -7.13 -10.82
CA TYR A 247 20.11 -6.40 -11.89
C TYR A 247 21.39 -7.10 -12.38
N GLU A 248 22.16 -7.69 -11.47
CA GLU A 248 23.38 -8.40 -11.82
C GLU A 248 23.09 -9.65 -12.66
N SER A 249 22.06 -10.44 -12.31
CA SER A 249 21.68 -11.64 -13.03
C SER A 249 21.18 -11.36 -14.44
N ILE A 250 20.37 -10.30 -14.63
CA ILE A 250 19.93 -9.88 -15.98
C ILE A 250 21.11 -9.39 -16.81
N ALA A 251 21.97 -8.54 -16.25
CA ALA A 251 23.12 -7.98 -16.96
C ALA A 251 24.16 -9.03 -17.35
N ASN A 252 24.31 -10.10 -16.57
CA ASN A 252 25.22 -11.21 -16.85
C ASN A 252 24.58 -12.30 -17.73
N GLY A 253 23.26 -12.29 -17.91
CA GLY A 253 22.52 -13.33 -18.62
C GLY A 253 22.30 -14.61 -17.80
N ASP A 254 22.37 -14.49 -16.46
CA ASP A 254 22.07 -15.60 -15.52
C ASP A 254 20.54 -15.76 -15.33
N ALA A 255 19.75 -14.70 -15.58
CA ALA A 255 18.30 -14.72 -15.68
C ALA A 255 17.85 -14.04 -16.98
N ASP A 256 16.65 -14.39 -17.46
CA ASP A 256 16.15 -13.95 -18.75
C ASP A 256 15.40 -12.62 -18.69
N ALA A 257 14.58 -12.38 -17.66
CA ALA A 257 13.82 -11.14 -17.52
C ALA A 257 13.46 -10.83 -16.06
N THR A 258 13.15 -9.55 -15.82
CA THR A 258 12.49 -9.03 -14.60
C THR A 258 11.41 -8.03 -14.96
N LEU A 259 10.30 -8.03 -14.20
CA LEU A 259 9.12 -7.20 -14.44
C LEU A 259 8.91 -6.13 -13.37
N ALA A 260 9.94 -5.87 -12.55
CA ALA A 260 9.81 -5.18 -11.28
C ALA A 260 10.81 -4.01 -11.14
N VAL A 261 10.96 -3.20 -12.18
CA VAL A 261 11.95 -2.12 -12.23
C VAL A 261 11.26 -0.76 -12.01
N TRP A 262 11.29 -0.26 -10.79
CA TRP A 262 10.68 1.00 -10.39
C TRP A 262 11.58 2.19 -10.78
N MET A 263 11.08 3.04 -11.65
CA MET A 263 11.81 4.21 -12.21
C MET A 263 10.93 5.48 -12.15
N PRO A 264 11.51 6.64 -11.95
CA PRO A 264 12.95 6.98 -11.99
C PRO A 264 13.64 7.04 -10.60
N ILE A 265 13.06 6.59 -9.50
CA ILE A 265 13.57 6.86 -8.15
C ILE A 265 14.07 5.59 -7.49
N THR A 266 13.17 4.64 -7.22
CA THR A 266 13.41 3.51 -6.31
C THR A 266 14.57 2.63 -6.74
N THR A 267 14.64 2.25 -8.02
CA THR A 267 15.72 1.34 -8.49
C THR A 267 16.76 2.00 -9.38
N LYS A 268 16.68 3.31 -9.57
CA LYS A 268 17.53 4.08 -10.50
C LYS A 268 19.03 3.83 -10.32
N ALA A 269 19.52 3.76 -9.10
CA ALA A 269 20.95 3.56 -8.83
C ALA A 269 21.46 2.20 -9.38
N PHE A 270 20.62 1.16 -9.32
CA PHE A 270 20.93 -0.16 -9.86
C PHE A 270 20.81 -0.18 -11.39
N TYR A 271 19.77 0.47 -11.91
CA TYR A 271 19.56 0.63 -13.35
C TYR A 271 20.77 1.31 -14.01
N ASP A 272 21.19 2.48 -13.53
CA ASP A 272 22.32 3.25 -14.06
C ASP A 272 23.65 2.47 -13.96
N LYS A 273 23.85 1.69 -12.88
CA LYS A 273 25.06 0.87 -12.69
C LYS A 273 25.20 -0.22 -13.74
N HIS A 274 24.08 -0.75 -14.23
CA HIS A 274 24.07 -1.88 -15.17
C HIS A 274 23.56 -1.48 -16.56
N GLU A 275 23.44 -0.16 -16.84
CA GLU A 275 23.02 0.37 -18.14
C GLU A 275 23.86 -0.23 -19.28
N GLY A 276 23.16 -0.70 -20.34
CA GLY A 276 23.78 -1.40 -21.48
C GLY A 276 24.01 -2.89 -21.27
N GLY A 277 23.70 -3.45 -20.10
CA GLY A 277 23.73 -4.88 -19.82
C GLY A 277 22.39 -5.59 -20.05
N PHE A 278 21.33 -4.87 -20.41
CA PHE A 278 19.98 -5.38 -20.61
C PHE A 278 19.24 -4.63 -21.72
N ASP A 279 18.18 -5.23 -22.26
CA ASP A 279 17.19 -4.58 -23.10
C ASP A 279 16.09 -4.01 -22.19
N ASP A 280 15.84 -2.69 -22.29
CA ASP A 280 14.70 -2.03 -21.62
C ASP A 280 13.45 -2.14 -22.52
N LEU A 281 12.48 -2.95 -22.08
CA LEU A 281 11.22 -3.19 -22.81
C LEU A 281 10.15 -2.14 -22.53
N GLY A 282 10.45 -1.16 -21.69
CA GLY A 282 9.52 -0.08 -21.36
C GLY A 282 8.67 -0.36 -20.15
N GLU A 283 7.63 0.45 -20.03
CA GLU A 283 6.73 0.48 -18.88
C GLU A 283 5.71 -0.66 -18.97
N ASN A 284 5.54 -1.44 -17.90
CA ASN A 284 4.47 -2.42 -17.78
C ASN A 284 3.35 -1.96 -16.83
N LEU A 285 3.64 -1.00 -15.95
CA LEU A 285 2.66 -0.37 -15.05
C LEU A 285 3.04 1.10 -14.84
N THR A 286 2.02 1.96 -14.77
CA THR A 286 2.22 3.41 -14.55
C THR A 286 1.48 3.87 -13.29
N GLY A 287 1.97 4.96 -12.67
CA GLY A 287 1.31 5.61 -11.54
C GLY A 287 1.72 5.09 -10.17
N ALA A 288 2.76 4.25 -10.11
CA ALA A 288 3.37 3.87 -8.84
C ALA A 288 3.88 5.10 -8.10
N LYS A 289 3.75 5.14 -6.77
CA LYS A 289 4.25 6.24 -5.94
C LYS A 289 4.51 5.80 -4.51
N ILE A 290 5.29 6.61 -3.81
CA ILE A 290 5.51 6.51 -2.37
C ILE A 290 5.09 7.82 -1.70
N GLY A 291 4.76 7.79 -0.40
CA GLY A 291 4.39 8.99 0.35
C GLY A 291 3.84 8.71 1.74
N LEU A 292 3.38 9.76 2.42
CA LEU A 292 2.59 9.61 3.64
C LEU A 292 1.14 9.32 3.28
N VAL A 293 0.55 8.35 3.98
CA VAL A 293 -0.84 7.89 3.74
C VAL A 293 -1.63 8.00 5.04
N VAL A 294 -2.86 8.47 4.92
CA VAL A 294 -3.83 8.63 6.00
C VAL A 294 -5.18 8.10 5.58
N PRO A 295 -6.04 7.68 6.53
CA PRO A 295 -7.45 7.43 6.25
C PRO A 295 -8.20 8.72 5.85
N GLU A 296 -9.17 8.62 4.96
CA GLU A 296 -9.98 9.76 4.46
C GLU A 296 -10.72 10.52 5.56
N TYR A 297 -11.03 9.85 6.70
CA TYR A 297 -11.67 10.50 7.85
C TYR A 297 -10.77 11.50 8.61
N MET A 298 -9.47 11.54 8.29
CA MET A 298 -8.58 12.60 8.73
C MET A 298 -8.72 13.79 7.75
N ASP A 299 -9.26 14.91 8.24
CA ASP A 299 -9.50 16.12 7.43
C ASP A 299 -8.20 16.93 7.27
N ILE A 300 -7.21 16.30 6.64
CA ILE A 300 -5.93 16.86 6.23
C ILE A 300 -5.59 16.34 4.84
N ASP A 301 -5.07 17.17 3.96
CA ASP A 301 -4.77 16.82 2.57
C ASP A 301 -3.29 16.97 2.21
N SER A 302 -2.50 17.68 3.00
CA SER A 302 -1.10 17.98 2.74
C SER A 302 -0.21 17.70 3.95
N ILE A 303 1.06 17.42 3.70
CA ILE A 303 2.10 17.37 4.74
C ILE A 303 2.20 18.72 5.47
N GLU A 304 1.88 19.83 4.78
CA GLU A 304 1.88 21.18 5.36
C GLU A 304 0.70 21.44 6.32
N ASP A 305 -0.37 20.61 6.30
CA ASP A 305 -1.49 20.71 7.25
C ASP A 305 -1.13 20.14 8.63
N LEU A 306 0.02 19.49 8.76
CA LEU A 306 0.55 18.98 10.02
C LEU A 306 1.25 20.08 10.81
N GLU A 307 1.31 19.93 12.12
CA GLU A 307 2.00 20.88 13.01
C GLU A 307 3.31 20.30 13.55
N PRO A 308 4.36 21.14 13.74
CA PRO A 308 5.61 20.68 14.35
C PRO A 308 5.44 20.27 15.81
N ALA A 309 6.23 19.29 16.26
CA ALA A 309 6.27 18.92 17.67
C ALA A 309 6.86 20.06 18.52
N LYS A 310 6.18 20.39 19.62
CA LYS A 310 6.56 21.51 20.53
C LYS A 310 7.70 21.12 21.45
#